data_7cc8df003bcc7a52fb3c8f22a4f3d86b
#
_entry.id   7cc8df003bcc7a52fb3c8f22a4f3d86b
#
_cell.length_a   1.000
_cell.length_b   1.000
_cell.length_c   1.000
_cell.angle_alpha   90.00
_cell.angle_beta   90.00
_cell.angle_gamma   90.00
#
_symmetry.space_group_name_H-M   'P 1'
#
loop_
_entity.id
_entity.type
_entity.pdbx_description
1 polymer ?
#
loop_
_entity_poly.entity_id
_entity_poly.type
_entity_poly.pdbx_seq_one_letter_code
_entity_poly.pdbx_strand_id
1 'polypeptide(L)'
;MKRVLDFIKALGAFQGKRYDHSYIGRVSIAFWGEEDASCTFSCHRQWQKKSVECLRVEATNKAGILVGLLEAWIFFSPNIVPAIPKQDPFPMGTLWKTYSRESVIQFAKETGDMNPIHLAERPVVQGLLLLKDLAAYGNDPDFLSMTFSSP
;
A
#
# COMPACT_ATOMS: atom_id res chain seq x y z
N MET A 1 -15.12 11.02 3.66
CA MET A 1 -14.04 10.02 3.79
C MET A 1 -13.30 9.92 2.45
N LYS A 2 -12.01 10.09 2.46
CA LYS A 2 -11.19 10.00 1.24
C LYS A 2 -11.14 8.57 0.73
N ARG A 3 -11.06 8.43 -0.58
CA ARG A 3 -11.18 7.14 -1.27
C ARG A 3 -9.85 6.37 -1.34
N VAL A 4 -9.12 6.30 -0.22
CA VAL A 4 -7.81 5.61 -0.12
C VAL A 4 -7.90 4.17 -0.65
N LEU A 5 -8.98 3.46 -0.34
CA LEU A 5 -9.19 2.08 -0.78
C LEU A 5 -9.29 1.96 -2.30
N ASP A 6 -9.87 2.95 -3.00
CA ASP A 6 -9.98 2.93 -4.47
C ASP A 6 -8.61 3.09 -5.13
N PHE A 7 -7.73 3.93 -4.58
CA PHE A 7 -6.33 4.01 -5.01
C PHE A 7 -5.61 2.66 -4.83
N ILE A 8 -5.80 2.01 -3.69
CA ILE A 8 -5.19 0.71 -3.41
C ILE A 8 -5.71 -0.36 -4.38
N LYS A 9 -7.02 -0.39 -4.64
CA LYS A 9 -7.61 -1.32 -5.62
C LYS A 9 -7.07 -1.10 -7.04
N ALA A 10 -6.82 0.15 -7.41
CA ALA A 10 -6.23 0.46 -8.71
C ALA A 10 -4.79 -0.06 -8.85
N LEU A 11 -4.00 -0.08 -7.76
CA LEU A 11 -2.68 -0.73 -7.75
C LEU A 11 -2.78 -2.23 -7.99
N GLY A 12 -3.89 -2.86 -7.66
CA GLY A 12 -4.15 -4.28 -7.91
C GLY A 12 -4.09 -4.69 -9.39
N ALA A 13 -4.05 -3.74 -10.34
CA ALA A 13 -3.77 -4.01 -11.75
C ALA A 13 -2.35 -4.55 -11.99
N PHE A 14 -1.39 -4.25 -11.09
CA PHE A 14 -0.01 -4.74 -11.16
C PHE A 14 0.15 -6.01 -10.32
N GLN A 15 -0.04 -7.15 -10.96
CA GLN A 15 0.02 -8.48 -10.35
C GLN A 15 0.80 -9.45 -11.23
N GLY A 16 1.01 -10.66 -10.71
CA GLY A 16 1.65 -11.77 -11.37
C GLY A 16 3.00 -12.13 -10.74
N LYS A 17 3.66 -13.13 -11.28
CA LYS A 17 4.90 -13.72 -10.70
C LYS A 17 5.99 -12.71 -10.41
N ARG A 18 6.06 -11.62 -11.21
CA ARG A 18 7.04 -10.55 -10.98
C ARG A 18 6.89 -9.92 -9.59
N TYR A 19 5.65 -9.82 -9.08
CA TYR A 19 5.35 -9.18 -7.80
C TYR A 19 5.31 -10.16 -6.63
N ASP A 20 5.40 -11.45 -6.89
CA ASP A 20 5.47 -12.46 -5.85
C ASP A 20 6.71 -12.18 -4.98
N HIS A 21 6.49 -12.18 -3.65
CA HIS A 21 7.53 -11.86 -2.66
C HIS A 21 8.13 -10.44 -2.75
N SER A 22 7.55 -9.54 -3.55
CA SER A 22 7.89 -8.13 -3.50
C SER A 22 7.35 -7.46 -2.23
N TYR A 23 7.89 -6.30 -1.89
CA TYR A 23 7.39 -5.51 -0.76
C TYR A 23 7.39 -4.03 -1.08
N ILE A 24 6.51 -3.29 -0.39
CA ILE A 24 6.47 -1.84 -0.48
C ILE A 24 7.51 -1.27 0.48
N GLY A 25 8.48 -0.52 -0.04
CA GLY A 25 9.47 0.19 0.77
C GLY A 25 9.06 1.63 1.09
N ARG A 26 8.23 2.22 0.22
CA ARG A 26 7.66 3.56 0.43
C ARG A 26 6.30 3.65 -0.25
N VAL A 27 5.37 4.31 0.40
CA VAL A 27 4.09 4.70 -0.19
C VAL A 27 3.72 6.10 0.27
N SER A 28 3.18 6.90 -0.64
CA SER A 28 2.62 8.21 -0.32
C SER A 28 1.31 8.40 -1.05
N ILE A 29 0.40 9.12 -0.42
CA ILE A 29 -0.87 9.52 -1.01
C ILE A 29 -1.11 11.01 -0.74
N ALA A 30 -1.61 11.72 -1.74
CA ALA A 30 -1.90 13.13 -1.67
C ALA A 30 -3.27 13.42 -2.32
N PHE A 31 -3.97 14.42 -1.79
CA PHE A 31 -5.28 14.84 -2.26
C PHE A 31 -5.29 16.38 -2.43
N TRP A 32 -5.85 16.87 -3.55
CA TRP A 32 -5.85 18.31 -3.90
C TRP A 32 -7.22 18.92 -4.07
N GLY A 33 -8.28 18.15 -3.94
CA GLY A 33 -9.62 18.64 -4.17
C GLY A 33 -10.69 17.73 -3.61
N GLU A 34 -11.93 18.11 -3.82
CA GLU A 34 -13.05 17.26 -3.44
C GLU A 34 -13.11 16.04 -4.36
N GLU A 35 -13.02 14.88 -3.72
CA GLU A 35 -13.26 13.61 -4.37
C GLU A 35 -14.76 13.39 -4.47
N ASP A 36 -15.26 13.36 -5.68
CA ASP A 36 -16.63 12.92 -5.92
C ASP A 36 -16.68 11.41 -6.22
N ALA A 37 -17.88 10.86 -6.14
CA ALA A 37 -18.13 9.44 -6.43
C ALA A 37 -17.80 9.05 -7.89
N SER A 38 -17.47 10.01 -8.74
CA SER A 38 -17.24 9.83 -10.16
C SER A 38 -15.77 9.92 -10.59
N CYS A 39 -14.83 9.96 -9.64
CA CYS A 39 -13.41 9.93 -9.96
C CYS A 39 -13.04 8.65 -10.72
N THR A 40 -12.23 8.83 -11.74
CA THR A 40 -11.60 7.74 -12.49
C THR A 40 -10.19 7.53 -11.96
N PHE A 41 -9.83 6.26 -11.73
CA PHE A 41 -8.51 5.87 -11.26
C PHE A 41 -7.73 5.22 -12.40
N SER A 42 -6.52 5.69 -12.63
CA SER A 42 -5.59 5.08 -13.58
C SER A 42 -4.29 4.71 -12.87
N CYS A 43 -3.73 3.55 -13.20
CA CYS A 43 -2.49 3.07 -12.61
C CYS A 43 -1.46 2.81 -13.72
N HIS A 44 -0.25 3.33 -13.54
CA HIS A 44 0.85 3.12 -14.46
C HIS A 44 2.20 3.02 -13.74
N ARG A 45 3.17 2.39 -14.40
CA ARG A 45 4.54 2.38 -13.94
C ARG A 45 5.20 3.69 -14.33
N GLN A 46 5.63 4.48 -13.34
CA GLN A 46 6.30 5.74 -13.58
C GLN A 46 7.76 5.54 -14.02
N TRP A 47 8.47 4.65 -13.34
CA TRP A 47 9.83 4.25 -13.68
C TRP A 47 10.15 2.87 -13.11
N GLN A 48 11.17 2.24 -13.66
CA GLN A 48 11.63 0.91 -13.26
C GLN A 48 13.14 0.84 -13.28
N LYS A 49 13.71 0.20 -12.26
CA LYS A 49 15.10 -0.25 -12.17
C LYS A 49 15.13 -1.75 -11.92
N LYS A 50 16.36 -2.34 -11.86
CA LYS A 50 16.52 -3.79 -11.70
C LYS A 50 15.80 -4.37 -10.47
N SER A 51 15.87 -3.68 -9.33
CA SER A 51 15.38 -4.18 -8.03
C SER A 51 14.27 -3.33 -7.41
N VAL A 52 13.82 -2.28 -8.09
CA VAL A 52 12.78 -1.37 -7.58
C VAL A 52 12.03 -0.74 -8.73
N GLU A 53 10.75 -0.53 -8.56
CA GLU A 53 9.93 0.28 -9.46
C GLU A 53 9.00 1.22 -8.69
N CYS A 54 8.58 2.29 -9.34
CA CYS A 54 7.56 3.19 -8.83
C CYS A 54 6.27 2.99 -9.63
N LEU A 55 5.22 2.64 -8.92
CA LEU A 55 3.87 2.59 -9.44
C LEU A 55 3.12 3.84 -8.99
N ARG A 56 2.35 4.42 -9.90
CA ARG A 56 1.57 5.62 -9.67
C ARG A 56 0.10 5.36 -9.99
N VAL A 57 -0.78 5.75 -9.07
CA VAL A 57 -2.22 5.81 -9.30
C VAL A 57 -2.66 7.27 -9.27
N GLU A 58 -3.34 7.69 -10.31
CA GLU A 58 -3.92 9.03 -10.44
C GLU A 58 -5.43 8.96 -10.37
N ALA A 59 -6.02 9.84 -9.57
CA ALA A 59 -7.46 10.05 -9.54
C ALA A 59 -7.81 11.35 -10.26
N THR A 60 -8.67 11.27 -11.26
CA THR A 60 -9.18 12.43 -12.00
C THR A 60 -10.68 12.55 -11.81
N ASN A 61 -11.17 13.78 -11.65
CA ASN A 61 -12.59 14.05 -11.58
C ASN A 61 -13.25 14.04 -12.98
N LYS A 62 -14.56 14.25 -13.06
CA LYS A 62 -15.31 14.30 -14.34
C LYS A 62 -14.79 15.32 -15.33
N ALA A 63 -14.17 16.40 -14.85
CA ALA A 63 -13.58 17.43 -15.70
C ALA A 63 -12.17 17.07 -16.20
N GLY A 64 -11.65 15.90 -15.87
CA GLY A 64 -10.30 15.47 -16.20
C GLY A 64 -9.20 16.12 -15.35
N ILE A 65 -9.58 16.75 -14.24
CA ILE A 65 -8.63 17.41 -13.33
C ILE A 65 -8.10 16.37 -12.34
N LEU A 66 -6.78 16.34 -12.16
CA LEU A 66 -6.12 15.50 -11.16
C LEU A 66 -6.50 16.00 -9.76
N VAL A 67 -7.10 15.12 -8.95
CA VAL A 67 -7.57 15.43 -7.59
C VAL A 67 -6.91 14.57 -6.52
N GLY A 68 -6.13 13.58 -6.92
CA GLY A 68 -5.39 12.76 -5.98
C GLY A 68 -4.33 11.89 -6.66
N LEU A 69 -3.32 11.52 -5.91
CA LEU A 69 -2.17 10.75 -6.36
C LEU A 69 -1.73 9.78 -5.28
N LEU A 70 -1.48 8.53 -5.66
CA LEU A 70 -0.75 7.56 -4.82
C LEU A 70 0.51 7.13 -5.56
N GLU A 71 1.64 7.10 -4.87
CA GLU A 71 2.90 6.53 -5.37
C GLU A 71 3.37 5.43 -4.42
N ALA A 72 3.72 4.29 -4.99
CA ALA A 72 4.25 3.14 -4.26
C ALA A 72 5.58 2.69 -4.87
N TRP A 73 6.61 2.58 -4.04
CA TRP A 73 7.90 2.03 -4.42
C TRP A 73 7.95 0.55 -4.04
N ILE A 74 7.98 -0.29 -5.05
CA ILE A 74 7.97 -1.75 -4.92
C ILE A 74 9.40 -2.25 -5.08
N PHE A 75 9.86 -2.97 -4.08
CA PHE A 75 11.19 -3.58 -4.07
C PHE A 75 11.07 -5.07 -4.37
N PHE A 76 11.93 -5.54 -5.26
CA PHE A 76 12.05 -6.93 -5.64
C PHE A 76 13.31 -7.50 -5.01
N SER A 77 13.16 -8.45 -4.10
CA SER A 77 14.28 -9.19 -3.55
C SER A 77 14.09 -10.68 -3.79
N PRO A 78 15.01 -11.35 -4.46
CA PRO A 78 14.89 -12.79 -4.72
C PRO A 78 15.02 -13.63 -3.45
N ASN A 79 15.46 -13.06 -2.34
CA ASN A 79 15.84 -13.77 -1.11
C ASN A 79 15.19 -13.16 0.15
N ILE A 80 13.97 -12.66 0.09
CA ILE A 80 13.26 -12.30 1.33
C ILE A 80 12.87 -13.60 2.03
N VAL A 81 13.78 -14.12 2.83
CA VAL A 81 13.40 -14.93 3.97
C VAL A 81 12.82 -13.95 4.98
N PRO A 82 11.55 -14.12 5.43
CA PRO A 82 11.02 -13.30 6.51
C PRO A 82 11.98 -13.46 7.69
N ALA A 83 12.77 -12.42 7.95
CA ALA A 83 13.58 -12.41 9.16
C ALA A 83 12.58 -12.49 10.32
N ILE A 84 12.81 -13.42 11.24
CA ILE A 84 12.10 -13.42 12.53
C ILE A 84 12.36 -12.03 13.10
N PRO A 85 11.33 -11.21 13.34
CA PRO A 85 11.54 -9.88 13.88
C PRO A 85 12.37 -10.01 15.15
N LYS A 86 13.55 -9.40 15.17
CA LYS A 86 14.27 -9.23 16.43
C LYS A 86 13.32 -8.43 17.31
N GLN A 87 12.87 -9.02 18.38
CA GLN A 87 12.06 -8.35 19.36
C GLN A 87 12.86 -7.13 19.83
N ASP A 88 12.40 -5.92 19.53
CA ASP A 88 13.00 -4.71 20.07
C ASP A 88 12.83 -4.78 21.59
N PRO A 89 13.91 -4.91 22.39
CA PRO A 89 13.81 -5.01 23.85
C PRO A 89 13.24 -3.72 24.49
N PHE A 90 13.18 -2.62 23.72
CA PHE A 90 12.68 -1.34 24.18
C PHE A 90 11.78 -0.69 23.12
N PRO A 91 10.57 -1.22 22.87
CA PRO A 91 9.66 -0.63 21.92
C PRO A 91 9.35 0.82 22.37
N MET A 92 9.77 1.78 21.55
CA MET A 92 9.42 3.18 21.72
C MET A 92 8.00 3.40 21.22
N GLY A 93 7.08 3.74 22.11
CA GLY A 93 5.71 4.05 21.78
C GLY A 93 4.68 3.07 22.37
N THR A 94 3.42 3.37 22.12
CA THR A 94 2.28 2.55 22.54
C THR A 94 1.82 1.68 21.38
N LEU A 95 1.47 0.41 21.66
CA LEU A 95 0.83 -0.45 20.68
C LEU A 95 -0.46 0.20 20.17
N TRP A 96 -0.48 0.54 18.88
CA TRP A 96 -1.64 1.20 18.26
C TRP A 96 -2.65 0.20 17.72
N LYS A 97 -2.19 -0.83 17.00
CA LYS A 97 -3.06 -1.79 16.32
C LYS A 97 -2.35 -3.11 16.09
N THR A 98 -3.11 -4.19 16.16
CA THR A 98 -2.70 -5.53 15.72
C THR A 98 -3.61 -5.99 14.59
N TYR A 99 -3.09 -6.85 13.71
CA TYR A 99 -3.83 -7.40 12.59
C TYR A 99 -3.94 -8.92 12.75
N SER A 100 -5.16 -9.42 12.70
CA SER A 100 -5.37 -10.87 12.63
C SER A 100 -5.02 -11.39 11.24
N ARG A 101 -4.71 -12.68 11.14
CA ARG A 101 -4.49 -13.36 9.86
C ARG A 101 -5.69 -13.17 8.93
N GLU A 102 -6.90 -13.29 9.45
CA GLU A 102 -8.15 -13.14 8.71
C GLU A 102 -8.28 -11.73 8.11
N SER A 103 -7.95 -10.68 8.87
CA SER A 103 -8.02 -9.30 8.38
C SER A 103 -7.01 -9.04 7.26
N VAL A 104 -5.80 -9.60 7.34
CA VAL A 104 -4.76 -9.50 6.30
C VAL A 104 -5.21 -10.19 5.01
N ILE A 105 -5.75 -11.43 5.13
CA ILE A 105 -6.26 -12.19 3.98
C ILE A 105 -7.48 -11.51 3.37
N GLN A 106 -8.38 -10.99 4.19
CA GLN A 106 -9.57 -10.28 3.72
C GLN A 106 -9.18 -9.04 2.90
N PHE A 107 -8.23 -8.28 3.38
CA PHE A 107 -7.72 -7.11 2.65
C PHE A 107 -7.03 -7.49 1.34
N ALA A 108 -6.25 -8.57 1.31
CA ALA A 108 -5.65 -9.10 0.08
C ALA A 108 -6.73 -9.42 -0.96
N LYS A 109 -7.79 -10.10 -0.56
CA LYS A 109 -8.92 -10.43 -1.45
C LYS A 109 -9.67 -9.19 -1.93
N GLU A 110 -9.91 -8.23 -1.05
CA GLU A 110 -10.64 -7.00 -1.36
C GLU A 110 -9.88 -6.11 -2.35
N THR A 111 -8.56 -6.06 -2.25
CA THR A 111 -7.70 -5.24 -3.10
C THR A 111 -7.14 -5.98 -4.31
N GLY A 112 -7.30 -7.31 -4.34
CA GLY A 112 -6.71 -8.16 -5.36
C GLY A 112 -5.20 -8.37 -5.19
N ASP A 113 -4.63 -8.08 -4.02
CA ASP A 113 -3.22 -8.32 -3.71
C ASP A 113 -2.96 -9.80 -3.43
N MET A 114 -2.62 -10.55 -4.46
CA MET A 114 -2.39 -12.00 -4.40
C MET A 114 -0.94 -12.38 -4.08
N ASN A 115 -0.14 -11.46 -3.54
CA ASN A 115 1.23 -11.76 -3.15
C ASN A 115 1.25 -12.87 -2.07
N PRO A 116 1.94 -14.01 -2.30
CA PRO A 116 1.92 -15.15 -1.39
C PRO A 116 2.32 -14.84 0.05
N ILE A 117 3.14 -13.81 0.28
CA ILE A 117 3.55 -13.42 1.64
C ILE A 117 2.38 -12.97 2.53
N HIS A 118 1.29 -12.48 1.92
CA HIS A 118 0.08 -12.05 2.63
C HIS A 118 -0.92 -13.19 2.84
N LEU A 119 -0.75 -14.31 2.15
CA LEU A 119 -1.64 -15.47 2.19
C LEU A 119 -1.06 -16.64 2.98
N ALA A 120 0.16 -16.51 3.50
CA ALA A 120 0.87 -17.54 4.25
C ALA A 120 0.19 -17.85 5.61
N GLU A 121 0.63 -18.92 6.26
CA GLU A 121 0.18 -19.25 7.62
C GLU A 121 0.49 -18.14 8.62
N ARG A 122 1.66 -17.49 8.46
CA ARG A 122 2.06 -16.28 9.19
C ARG A 122 2.21 -15.14 8.20
N PRO A 123 1.11 -14.47 7.85
CA PRO A 123 1.13 -13.46 6.80
C PRO A 123 1.90 -12.20 7.23
N VAL A 124 2.58 -11.62 6.27
CA VAL A 124 3.11 -10.25 6.41
C VAL A 124 1.96 -9.27 6.21
N VAL A 125 1.82 -8.31 7.10
CA VAL A 125 0.82 -7.24 6.97
C VAL A 125 1.17 -6.35 5.78
N GLN A 126 0.20 -6.08 4.91
CA GLN A 126 0.39 -5.19 3.77
C GLN A 126 0.66 -3.75 4.24
N GLY A 127 1.67 -3.11 3.65
CA GLY A 127 1.92 -1.69 3.87
C GLY A 127 0.73 -0.81 3.45
N LEU A 128 -0.03 -1.24 2.45
CA LEU A 128 -1.25 -0.55 2.01
C LEU A 128 -2.41 -0.68 3.00
N LEU A 129 -2.50 -1.78 3.75
CA LEU A 129 -3.45 -1.92 4.85
C LEU A 129 -3.13 -0.93 5.98
N LEU A 130 -1.84 -0.79 6.31
CA LEU A 130 -1.37 0.22 7.26
C LEU A 130 -1.67 1.64 6.78
N LEU A 131 -1.43 1.94 5.49
CA LEU A 131 -1.74 3.24 4.90
C LEU A 131 -3.22 3.59 5.04
N LYS A 132 -4.11 2.64 4.69
CA LYS A 132 -5.57 2.81 4.81
C LYS A 132 -5.98 3.14 6.24
N ASP A 133 -5.49 2.37 7.20
CA ASP A 133 -5.86 2.53 8.60
C ASP A 133 -5.29 3.81 9.22
N LEU A 134 -4.07 4.20 8.84
CA LEU A 134 -3.48 5.46 9.28
C LEU A 134 -4.19 6.68 8.69
N ALA A 135 -4.63 6.60 7.44
CA ALA A 135 -5.44 7.67 6.84
C ALA A 135 -6.73 7.87 7.61
N ALA A 136 -7.44 6.79 7.95
CA ALA A 136 -8.67 6.84 8.73
C ALA A 136 -8.41 7.36 10.17
N TYR A 137 -7.31 6.93 10.80
CA TYR A 137 -6.93 7.40 12.13
C TYR A 137 -6.58 8.91 12.16
N GLY A 138 -5.94 9.41 11.10
CA GLY A 138 -5.59 10.82 10.93
C GLY A 138 -6.73 11.71 10.42
N ASN A 139 -7.97 11.25 10.40
CA ASN A 139 -9.13 11.96 9.85
C ASN A 139 -8.94 12.36 8.38
N ASP A 140 -8.49 11.44 7.56
CA ASP A 140 -8.28 11.59 6.12
C ASP A 140 -7.38 12.81 5.77
N PRO A 141 -6.09 12.79 6.14
CA PRO A 141 -5.18 13.90 5.89
C PRO A 141 -5.01 14.16 4.38
N ASP A 142 -4.68 15.40 4.01
CA ASP A 142 -4.43 15.76 2.60
C ASP A 142 -3.16 15.12 2.04
N PHE A 143 -2.24 14.74 2.90
CA PHE A 143 -1.03 14.05 2.54
C PHE A 143 -0.63 13.05 3.62
N LEU A 144 -0.26 11.84 3.21
CA LEU A 144 0.32 10.81 4.06
C LEU A 144 1.46 10.12 3.32
N SER A 145 2.58 9.93 4.00
CA SER A 145 3.73 9.19 3.47
C SER A 145 4.25 8.22 4.52
N MET A 146 4.57 7.02 4.07
CA MET A 146 5.14 5.96 4.91
C MET A 146 6.38 5.39 4.24
N THR A 147 7.41 5.18 5.03
CA THR A 147 8.62 4.45 4.61
C THR A 147 8.77 3.25 5.52
N PHE A 148 8.97 2.10 4.92
CA PHE A 148 9.19 0.85 5.64
C PHE A 148 10.69 0.59 5.66
N SER A 149 11.28 0.57 6.85
CA SER A 149 12.65 0.11 7.01
C SER A 149 12.69 -1.40 6.73
N SER A 150 13.74 -1.83 6.06
CA SER A 150 14.04 -3.25 5.89
C SER A 150 14.08 -3.93 7.25
N PRO A 151 13.45 -5.09 7.41
CA PRO A 151 13.59 -5.86 8.63
C PRO A 151 15.02 -6.33 8.85
#